data_a295adff442d914ee8f35da376ef9816
#
_entry.id   a295adff442d914ee8f35da376ef9816
#
_cell.length_a   1.000
_cell.length_b   1.000
_cell.length_c   1.000
_cell.angle_alpha   90.00
_cell.angle_beta   90.00
_cell.angle_gamma   90.00
#
_symmetry.space_group_name_H-M   'P 1'
#
loop_
_entity.id
_entity.type
_entity.pdbx_description
1 polymer ?
#
loop_
_entity_poly.entity_id
_entity_poly.type
_entity_poly.pdbx_seq_one_letter_code
_entity_poly.pdbx_strand_id
1 'polypeptide(L)'
;MKYAVLLVMLALCWACQKEEFTVIQDQEDTEEVSNASANLRLKLRTVSSHDGSFDDVIDNASCVSIKLPYTLFFNGELYNIGTILDLQPIGPEDEVELIFPLTLVRSDHSEIIVTSEAQWEDELSVCGADTLIQEHNPCVDIAYPISLAIYNVAEGQFETRVIANSQELFPWVVDPQSEDLISINYPVDLIVGASSVLTTNNNNQLADTIDALANSCD
;
A
#
# COMPACT_ATOMS: atom_id res chain seq x y z
N MET A 1 54.88 20.48 50.35
CA MET A 1 54.77 20.28 48.92
C MET A 1 54.07 18.94 48.51
N LYS A 2 54.23 17.84 49.25
CA LYS A 2 53.58 16.53 48.88
C LYS A 2 52.01 16.53 48.90
N TYR A 3 51.42 17.30 49.80
CA TYR A 3 49.97 17.38 49.95
C TYR A 3 49.27 18.27 48.88
N ALA A 4 50.00 19.26 48.35
CA ALA A 4 49.49 20.14 47.32
C ALA A 4 49.27 19.38 45.96
N VAL A 5 50.16 18.42 45.65
CA VAL A 5 50.03 17.59 44.44
C VAL A 5 48.88 16.63 44.57
N LEU A 6 48.59 16.11 45.78
CA LEU A 6 47.49 15.18 46.03
C LEU A 6 46.11 15.88 45.86
N LEU A 7 46.02 17.16 46.32
CA LEU A 7 44.79 17.97 46.19
C LEU A 7 44.49 18.34 44.73
N VAL A 8 45.50 18.58 43.89
CA VAL A 8 45.33 18.86 42.47
C VAL A 8 44.90 17.61 41.70
N MET A 9 45.40 16.43 42.09
CA MET A 9 44.94 15.17 41.47
C MET A 9 43.48 14.84 41.82
N LEU A 10 43.02 15.16 43.03
CA LEU A 10 41.62 14.91 43.42
C LEU A 10 40.63 15.85 42.72
N ALA A 11 41.06 17.06 42.36
CA ALA A 11 40.23 18.04 41.67
C ALA A 11 40.00 17.67 40.16
N LEU A 12 40.91 16.88 39.56
CA LEU A 12 40.80 16.45 38.18
C LEU A 12 39.79 15.28 37.95
N CYS A 13 39.37 14.59 39.01
CA CYS A 13 38.43 13.50 38.94
C CYS A 13 36.96 13.97 38.95
N TRP A 14 36.67 15.25 39.19
CA TRP A 14 35.30 15.77 39.17
C TRP A 14 34.90 16.44 37.86
N ALA A 15 35.74 16.41 36.83
CA ALA A 15 35.45 16.91 35.50
C ALA A 15 34.85 15.83 34.57
N CYS A 16 34.24 14.77 35.13
CA CYS A 16 33.31 13.95 34.38
C CYS A 16 31.98 14.71 34.32
N GLN A 17 31.88 15.70 33.45
CA GLN A 17 30.60 16.18 33.00
C GLN A 17 29.91 14.99 32.33
N LYS A 18 28.80 14.54 32.93
CA LYS A 18 27.77 13.85 32.16
C LYS A 18 27.42 14.83 31.05
N GLU A 19 27.84 14.54 29.85
CA GLU A 19 27.12 15.04 28.69
C GLU A 19 25.71 14.48 28.84
N GLU A 20 24.80 15.28 29.37
CA GLU A 20 23.41 15.11 29.10
C GLU A 20 23.28 15.27 27.58
N PHE A 21 23.24 14.15 26.88
CA PHE A 21 22.63 14.11 25.58
C PHE A 21 21.20 14.60 25.83
N THR A 22 20.96 15.88 25.63
CA THR A 22 19.64 16.32 25.23
C THR A 22 19.37 15.62 23.92
N VAL A 23 18.74 14.47 24.01
CA VAL A 23 18.00 13.92 22.90
C VAL A 23 17.06 15.07 22.50
N ILE A 24 17.44 15.78 21.45
CA ILE A 24 16.52 16.64 20.75
C ILE A 24 15.46 15.65 20.27
N GLN A 25 14.39 15.56 21.05
CA GLN A 25 13.16 14.93 20.65
C GLN A 25 12.48 15.83 19.61
N ASP A 26 13.14 16.02 18.48
CA ASP A 26 12.42 16.14 17.22
C ASP A 26 12.02 14.70 16.86
N GLN A 27 11.11 14.17 17.67
CA GLN A 27 10.29 13.05 17.28
C GLN A 27 9.36 13.57 16.18
N GLU A 28 9.84 13.62 14.96
CA GLU A 28 9.00 13.23 13.86
C GLU A 28 8.58 11.81 14.21
N ASP A 29 7.27 11.62 14.44
CA ASP A 29 6.67 10.34 14.82
C ASP A 29 6.82 9.35 13.66
N THR A 30 8.03 8.82 13.48
CA THR A 30 8.29 7.67 12.62
C THR A 30 7.86 6.43 13.39
N GLU A 31 6.60 6.04 13.28
CA GLU A 31 6.10 4.79 13.84
C GLU A 31 6.40 3.64 12.88
N GLU A 32 7.01 2.58 13.37
CA GLU A 32 7.37 1.40 12.58
C GLU A 32 6.13 0.69 12.03
N VAL A 33 6.02 0.53 10.71
CA VAL A 33 4.93 -0.21 10.07
C VAL A 33 5.02 -1.71 10.39
N SER A 34 6.23 -2.25 10.53
CA SER A 34 6.44 -3.66 10.85
C SER A 34 5.98 -4.04 12.27
N ASN A 35 6.02 -3.11 13.21
CA ASN A 35 5.51 -3.23 14.57
C ASN A 35 4.20 -2.47 14.78
N ALA A 36 3.79 -1.66 13.81
CA ALA A 36 2.45 -1.13 13.79
C ALA A 36 1.47 -2.29 13.90
N SER A 37 0.43 -2.08 14.66
CA SER A 37 -0.62 -3.07 14.87
C SER A 37 -0.91 -3.82 13.57
N ALA A 38 -1.14 -5.13 13.64
CA ALA A 38 -1.58 -5.94 12.51
C ALA A 38 -2.74 -5.27 11.75
N ASN A 39 -3.48 -4.40 12.41
CA ASN A 39 -4.54 -3.57 11.87
C ASN A 39 -4.04 -2.57 10.79
N LEU A 40 -3.01 -1.75 11.05
CA LEU A 40 -2.53 -0.79 10.04
C LEU A 40 -2.04 -1.50 8.78
N ARG A 41 -1.28 -2.59 8.93
CA ARG A 41 -0.81 -3.38 7.78
C ARG A 41 -1.97 -3.91 6.94
N LEU A 42 -3.01 -4.41 7.62
CA LEU A 42 -4.23 -4.87 6.95
C LEU A 42 -4.89 -3.75 6.15
N LYS A 43 -5.03 -2.55 6.75
CA LYS A 43 -5.61 -1.37 6.08
C LYS A 43 -4.74 -0.88 4.91
N LEU A 44 -3.43 -0.81 5.11
CA LEU A 44 -2.51 -0.45 4.02
C LEU A 44 -2.55 -1.46 2.87
N ARG A 45 -2.72 -2.74 3.17
CA ARG A 45 -2.89 -3.76 2.16
C ARG A 45 -4.15 -3.53 1.32
N THR A 46 -5.29 -3.16 1.92
CA THR A 46 -6.53 -2.89 1.16
C THR A 46 -6.42 -1.66 0.25
N VAL A 47 -5.73 -0.60 0.68
CA VAL A 47 -5.56 0.62 -0.13
C VAL A 47 -4.36 0.56 -1.09
N SER A 48 -3.51 -0.46 -0.98
CA SER A 48 -2.39 -0.67 -1.90
C SER A 48 -2.58 -1.87 -2.83
N SER A 49 -3.61 -2.69 -2.64
CA SER A 49 -3.97 -3.75 -3.59
C SER A 49 -4.42 -3.15 -4.92
N HIS A 50 -4.31 -3.94 -5.99
CA HIS A 50 -4.85 -3.55 -7.29
C HIS A 50 -6.37 -3.44 -7.21
N ASP A 51 -6.91 -2.34 -7.75
CA ASP A 51 -8.35 -2.16 -7.90
C ASP A 51 -8.83 -2.93 -9.14
N GLY A 52 -9.53 -4.03 -8.90
CA GLY A 52 -10.16 -4.82 -9.96
C GLY A 52 -11.60 -4.40 -10.28
N SER A 53 -12.19 -3.52 -9.47
CA SER A 53 -13.63 -3.21 -9.57
C SER A 53 -14.04 -2.41 -10.81
N PHE A 54 -13.10 -1.80 -11.52
CA PHE A 54 -13.42 -0.92 -12.64
C PHE A 54 -14.03 -1.67 -13.85
N ASP A 55 -13.82 -2.97 -13.95
CA ASP A 55 -14.38 -3.82 -15.01
C ASP A 55 -15.37 -4.89 -14.52
N ASP A 56 -15.91 -4.74 -13.30
CA ASP A 56 -16.96 -5.59 -12.72
C ASP A 56 -18.18 -5.74 -13.64
N VAL A 57 -18.42 -4.78 -14.53
CA VAL A 57 -19.46 -4.89 -15.57
C VAL A 57 -19.20 -6.04 -16.55
N ILE A 58 -17.94 -6.48 -16.67
CA ILE A 58 -17.50 -7.58 -17.54
C ILE A 58 -17.43 -8.89 -16.76
N ASP A 59 -16.83 -8.88 -15.54
CA ASP A 59 -16.44 -10.09 -14.83
C ASP A 59 -17.14 -10.30 -13.47
N ASN A 60 -17.74 -9.24 -12.92
CA ASN A 60 -18.38 -9.23 -11.61
C ASN A 60 -17.42 -9.71 -10.49
N ALA A 61 -16.13 -9.34 -10.57
CA ALA A 61 -15.06 -9.85 -9.70
C ALA A 61 -14.03 -8.79 -9.30
N SER A 62 -14.32 -7.97 -8.30
CA SER A 62 -13.49 -6.83 -7.87
C SER A 62 -12.05 -7.18 -7.42
N CYS A 63 -11.66 -8.45 -7.33
CA CYS A 63 -10.32 -8.88 -6.92
C CYS A 63 -9.35 -9.10 -8.10
N VAL A 64 -9.81 -8.99 -9.31
CA VAL A 64 -9.03 -9.17 -10.54
C VAL A 64 -9.58 -8.23 -11.60
N SER A 65 -8.76 -7.80 -12.53
CA SER A 65 -9.21 -7.04 -13.70
C SER A 65 -8.51 -7.52 -14.97
N ILE A 66 -9.11 -7.22 -16.12
CA ILE A 66 -8.47 -7.42 -17.43
C ILE A 66 -7.48 -6.28 -17.67
N LYS A 67 -6.22 -6.64 -17.96
CA LYS A 67 -5.17 -5.66 -18.26
C LYS A 67 -5.47 -4.89 -19.54
N LEU A 68 -5.59 -3.58 -19.44
CA LEU A 68 -5.76 -2.70 -20.58
C LEU A 68 -4.47 -2.56 -21.42
N PRO A 69 -4.55 -2.42 -22.77
CA PRO A 69 -5.77 -2.49 -23.58
C PRO A 69 -6.12 -3.94 -23.95
N TYR A 70 -7.39 -4.19 -24.20
CA TYR A 70 -7.87 -5.47 -24.75
C TYR A 70 -9.03 -5.26 -25.72
N THR A 71 -9.46 -6.34 -26.40
CA THR A 71 -10.56 -6.30 -27.36
C THR A 71 -11.56 -7.38 -27.01
N LEU A 72 -12.85 -7.09 -27.19
CA LEU A 72 -13.96 -8.00 -26.98
C LEU A 72 -14.99 -7.84 -28.10
N PHE A 73 -15.98 -8.72 -28.18
CA PHE A 73 -17.20 -8.46 -28.92
C PHE A 73 -18.24 -7.83 -28.00
N PHE A 74 -18.78 -6.71 -28.41
CA PHE A 74 -19.85 -5.99 -27.74
C PHE A 74 -21.07 -5.93 -28.65
N ASN A 75 -22.15 -6.62 -28.27
CA ASN A 75 -23.36 -6.79 -29.09
C ASN A 75 -23.06 -7.31 -30.50
N GLY A 76 -22.09 -8.23 -30.60
CA GLY A 76 -21.68 -8.86 -31.85
C GLY A 76 -20.71 -8.03 -32.71
N GLU A 77 -20.28 -6.85 -32.28
CA GLU A 77 -19.30 -6.02 -32.97
C GLU A 77 -17.96 -5.98 -32.20
N LEU A 78 -16.86 -5.95 -32.97
CA LEU A 78 -15.52 -5.86 -32.36
C LEU A 78 -15.34 -4.51 -31.68
N TYR A 79 -15.01 -4.51 -30.37
CA TYR A 79 -14.87 -3.32 -29.56
C TYR A 79 -13.53 -3.33 -28.80
N ASN A 80 -12.79 -2.20 -28.88
CA ASN A 80 -11.49 -2.07 -28.23
C ASN A 80 -11.63 -1.27 -26.94
N ILE A 81 -11.19 -1.87 -25.84
CA ILE A 81 -11.11 -1.24 -24.52
C ILE A 81 -9.66 -0.77 -24.32
N GLY A 82 -9.42 0.51 -24.52
CA GLY A 82 -8.10 1.14 -24.33
C GLY A 82 -7.94 1.81 -22.98
N THR A 83 -9.07 2.23 -22.38
CA THR A 83 -9.13 2.93 -21.11
C THR A 83 -10.39 2.50 -20.33
N ILE A 84 -10.42 2.79 -19.03
CA ILE A 84 -11.59 2.54 -18.17
C ILE A 84 -12.85 3.25 -18.70
N LEU A 85 -12.70 4.41 -19.36
CA LEU A 85 -13.84 5.14 -19.92
C LEU A 85 -14.54 4.38 -21.05
N ASP A 86 -13.85 3.49 -21.74
CA ASP A 86 -14.40 2.68 -22.81
C ASP A 86 -15.37 1.60 -22.28
N LEU A 87 -15.38 1.34 -20.97
CA LEU A 87 -16.33 0.44 -20.30
C LEU A 87 -17.68 1.11 -20.01
N GLN A 88 -17.74 2.44 -19.97
CA GLN A 88 -18.97 3.17 -19.60
C GLN A 88 -20.21 2.86 -20.47
N PRO A 89 -20.09 2.58 -21.78
CA PRO A 89 -21.25 2.20 -22.60
C PRO A 89 -21.80 0.80 -22.32
N ILE A 90 -21.02 -0.07 -21.65
CA ILE A 90 -21.37 -1.47 -21.42
C ILE A 90 -22.26 -1.57 -20.19
N GLY A 91 -23.44 -2.11 -20.35
CA GLY A 91 -24.41 -2.32 -19.26
C GLY A 91 -24.61 -3.81 -18.95
N PRO A 92 -25.30 -4.13 -17.85
CA PRO A 92 -25.52 -5.52 -17.41
C PRO A 92 -26.41 -6.35 -18.32
N GLU A 93 -27.11 -5.73 -19.28
CA GLU A 93 -28.01 -6.40 -20.25
C GLU A 93 -27.34 -6.56 -21.62
N ASP A 94 -26.11 -6.04 -21.79
CA ASP A 94 -25.40 -6.14 -23.06
C ASP A 94 -24.74 -7.50 -23.24
N GLU A 95 -24.63 -7.95 -24.50
CA GLU A 95 -23.91 -9.17 -24.84
C GLU A 95 -22.41 -8.87 -24.98
N VAL A 96 -21.61 -9.45 -24.09
CA VAL A 96 -20.15 -9.34 -24.11
C VAL A 96 -19.52 -10.69 -24.30
N GLU A 97 -18.64 -10.83 -25.32
CA GLU A 97 -17.84 -12.03 -25.55
C GLU A 97 -16.34 -11.70 -25.51
N LEU A 98 -15.62 -12.34 -24.61
CA LEU A 98 -14.18 -12.13 -24.43
C LEU A 98 -13.37 -12.82 -25.52
N ILE A 99 -12.30 -12.15 -25.96
CA ILE A 99 -11.37 -12.69 -26.96
C ILE A 99 -10.07 -13.07 -26.27
N PHE A 100 -9.80 -14.37 -26.16
CA PHE A 100 -8.59 -14.90 -25.57
C PHE A 100 -7.42 -14.95 -26.57
N PRO A 101 -6.14 -14.86 -26.11
CA PRO A 101 -5.73 -14.79 -24.71
C PRO A 101 -5.92 -13.40 -24.10
N LEU A 102 -6.18 -13.36 -22.79
CA LEU A 102 -6.24 -12.14 -21.99
C LEU A 102 -5.18 -12.17 -20.90
N THR A 103 -4.70 -11.00 -20.51
CA THR A 103 -3.88 -10.85 -19.30
C THR A 103 -4.74 -10.31 -18.19
N LEU A 104 -4.76 -10.99 -17.04
CA LEU A 104 -5.43 -10.53 -15.84
C LEU A 104 -4.43 -9.93 -14.87
N VAL A 105 -4.87 -8.95 -14.10
CA VAL A 105 -4.11 -8.34 -12.99
C VAL A 105 -4.85 -8.67 -11.70
N ARG A 106 -4.18 -9.37 -10.79
CA ARG A 106 -4.73 -9.75 -9.49
C ARG A 106 -4.56 -8.63 -8.45
N SER A 107 -5.24 -8.75 -7.33
CA SER A 107 -5.16 -7.80 -6.21
C SER A 107 -3.74 -7.59 -5.66
N ASP A 108 -2.84 -8.58 -5.82
CA ASP A 108 -1.42 -8.49 -5.46
C ASP A 108 -0.54 -7.87 -6.55
N HIS A 109 -1.13 -7.30 -7.61
CA HIS A 109 -0.50 -6.78 -8.81
C HIS A 109 0.20 -7.82 -9.69
N SER A 110 0.10 -9.12 -9.38
CA SER A 110 0.63 -10.16 -10.26
C SER A 110 -0.22 -10.29 -11.51
N GLU A 111 0.43 -10.63 -12.62
CA GLU A 111 -0.21 -10.81 -13.90
C GLU A 111 -0.26 -12.28 -14.28
N ILE A 112 -1.40 -12.73 -14.82
CA ILE A 112 -1.57 -14.07 -15.37
C ILE A 112 -2.18 -14.00 -16.76
N ILE A 113 -1.74 -14.89 -17.66
CA ILE A 113 -2.35 -15.02 -18.98
C ILE A 113 -3.34 -16.17 -18.96
N VAL A 114 -4.61 -15.86 -19.27
CA VAL A 114 -5.68 -16.84 -19.47
C VAL A 114 -5.91 -17.02 -20.96
N THR A 115 -6.03 -18.27 -21.39
CA THR A 115 -6.12 -18.64 -22.82
C THR A 115 -7.47 -19.23 -23.21
N SER A 116 -8.38 -19.37 -22.25
CA SER A 116 -9.71 -19.92 -22.45
C SER A 116 -10.68 -19.44 -21.38
N GLU A 117 -11.97 -19.54 -21.67
CA GLU A 117 -13.06 -19.25 -20.74
C GLU A 117 -12.96 -20.09 -19.45
N ALA A 118 -12.62 -21.36 -19.54
CA ALA A 118 -12.46 -22.22 -18.36
C ALA A 118 -11.33 -21.72 -17.41
N GLN A 119 -10.21 -21.23 -17.96
CA GLN A 119 -9.15 -20.64 -17.14
C GLN A 119 -9.57 -19.29 -16.55
N TRP A 120 -10.35 -18.52 -17.29
CA TRP A 120 -10.96 -17.29 -16.81
C TRP A 120 -11.88 -17.55 -15.62
N GLU A 121 -12.83 -18.50 -15.73
CA GLU A 121 -13.73 -18.88 -14.66
C GLU A 121 -12.96 -19.40 -13.41
N ASP A 122 -11.89 -20.19 -13.62
CA ASP A 122 -11.04 -20.68 -12.54
C ASP A 122 -10.40 -19.51 -11.76
N GLU A 123 -9.90 -18.48 -12.45
CA GLU A 123 -9.33 -17.30 -11.80
C GLU A 123 -10.39 -16.48 -11.05
N LEU A 124 -11.56 -16.29 -11.62
CA LEU A 124 -12.67 -15.58 -10.96
C LEU A 124 -13.16 -16.34 -9.71
N SER A 125 -13.14 -17.66 -9.74
CA SER A 125 -13.58 -18.48 -8.60
C SER A 125 -12.71 -18.32 -7.36
N VAL A 126 -11.46 -17.84 -7.51
CA VAL A 126 -10.54 -17.54 -6.40
C VAL A 126 -10.94 -16.25 -5.70
N CYS A 127 -11.61 -15.32 -6.38
CA CYS A 127 -12.16 -14.11 -5.78
C CYS A 127 -13.18 -14.49 -4.70
N GLY A 128 -12.95 -14.05 -3.47
CA GLY A 128 -13.84 -14.34 -2.33
C GLY A 128 -13.64 -15.72 -1.66
N ALA A 129 -12.88 -16.64 -2.27
CA ALA A 129 -12.55 -17.94 -1.65
C ALA A 129 -11.31 -17.87 -0.76
N ASP A 130 -10.39 -16.95 -1.02
CA ASP A 130 -9.16 -16.77 -0.26
C ASP A 130 -9.27 -15.53 0.64
N THR A 131 -9.27 -15.74 1.96
CA THR A 131 -9.24 -14.65 2.94
C THR A 131 -7.96 -13.80 2.90
N LEU A 132 -6.94 -14.24 2.14
CA LEU A 132 -5.71 -13.49 1.90
C LEU A 132 -5.82 -12.53 0.71
N ILE A 133 -6.79 -12.76 -0.19
CA ILE A 133 -7.12 -11.85 -1.29
C ILE A 133 -8.09 -10.82 -0.71
N GLN A 134 -7.55 -9.68 -0.32
CA GLN A 134 -8.38 -8.56 0.10
C GLN A 134 -8.70 -7.71 -1.12
N GLU A 135 -9.97 -7.46 -1.30
CA GLU A 135 -10.45 -6.50 -2.28
C GLU A 135 -9.85 -5.12 -1.98
N HIS A 136 -9.55 -4.39 -3.03
CA HIS A 136 -9.18 -2.98 -2.91
C HIS A 136 -10.28 -2.20 -2.20
N ASN A 137 -9.89 -1.22 -1.40
CA ASN A 137 -10.85 -0.30 -0.80
C ASN A 137 -11.16 0.83 -1.79
N PRO A 138 -12.32 0.83 -2.48
CA PRO A 138 -12.61 1.80 -3.53
C PRO A 138 -12.92 3.20 -3.00
N CYS A 139 -13.05 3.37 -1.67
CA CYS A 139 -13.47 4.62 -1.06
C CYS A 139 -12.33 5.55 -0.72
N VAL A 140 -11.10 5.01 -0.61
CA VAL A 140 -9.94 5.78 -0.19
C VAL A 140 -8.68 5.26 -0.86
N ASP A 141 -7.89 6.18 -1.39
CA ASP A 141 -6.57 5.93 -1.95
C ASP A 141 -5.49 6.72 -1.21
N ILE A 142 -4.26 6.27 -1.31
CA ILE A 142 -3.11 7.04 -0.86
C ILE A 142 -2.73 8.05 -1.97
N ALA A 143 -2.57 9.32 -1.59
CA ALA A 143 -2.04 10.33 -2.49
C ALA A 143 -0.52 10.15 -2.66
N TYR A 144 -0.12 9.43 -3.68
CA TYR A 144 1.29 9.22 -3.98
C TYR A 144 1.96 10.47 -4.60
N PRO A 145 3.29 10.65 -4.47
CA PRO A 145 4.23 9.73 -3.80
C PRO A 145 4.24 9.86 -2.28
N ILE A 146 4.50 8.74 -1.59
CA ILE A 146 4.82 8.72 -0.16
C ILE A 146 6.27 8.32 0.06
N SER A 147 6.75 8.43 1.30
CA SER A 147 8.12 8.07 1.65
C SER A 147 8.14 7.06 2.78
N LEU A 148 8.96 6.01 2.63
CA LEU A 148 9.24 5.03 3.67
C LEU A 148 10.65 5.23 4.20
N ALA A 149 10.83 5.17 5.51
CA ALA A 149 12.11 4.97 6.16
C ALA A 149 12.29 3.47 6.41
N ILE A 150 13.38 2.89 5.91
CA ILE A 150 13.67 1.47 5.99
C ILE A 150 14.98 1.30 6.74
N TYR A 151 14.98 0.50 7.81
CA TYR A 151 16.19 0.06 8.46
C TYR A 151 16.50 -1.36 8.05
N ASN A 152 17.54 -1.53 7.23
CA ASN A 152 18.04 -2.84 6.84
C ASN A 152 18.81 -3.46 8.01
N VAL A 153 18.23 -4.50 8.62
CA VAL A 153 18.79 -5.15 9.81
C VAL A 153 20.10 -5.86 9.48
N ALA A 154 20.22 -6.46 8.29
CA ALA A 154 21.42 -7.19 7.89
C ALA A 154 22.63 -6.28 7.66
N GLU A 155 22.39 -5.08 7.15
CA GLU A 155 23.43 -4.09 6.82
C GLU A 155 23.64 -3.06 7.93
N GLY A 156 22.68 -2.92 8.86
CA GLY A 156 22.68 -1.92 9.92
C GLY A 156 22.57 -0.48 9.40
N GLN A 157 21.88 -0.29 8.28
CA GLN A 157 21.79 1.00 7.61
C GLN A 157 20.33 1.45 7.45
N PHE A 158 20.14 2.78 7.48
CA PHE A 158 18.87 3.41 7.16
C PHE A 158 18.88 3.86 5.70
N GLU A 159 17.79 3.61 5.01
CA GLU A 159 17.50 4.20 3.70
C GLU A 159 16.12 4.85 3.70
N THR A 160 15.94 5.86 2.84
CA THR A 160 14.64 6.44 2.56
C THR A 160 14.25 6.07 1.13
N ARG A 161 13.04 5.52 0.98
CA ARG A 161 12.50 5.11 -0.32
C ARG A 161 11.25 5.89 -0.65
N VAL A 162 11.24 6.52 -1.82
CA VAL A 162 10.03 7.14 -2.37
C VAL A 162 9.22 6.06 -3.07
N ILE A 163 7.96 5.97 -2.73
CA ILE A 163 6.97 5.04 -3.29
C ILE A 163 6.04 5.85 -4.18
N ALA A 164 6.03 5.53 -5.47
CA ALA A 164 5.32 6.32 -6.47
C ALA A 164 3.87 5.89 -6.71
N ASN A 165 3.48 4.67 -6.30
CA ASN A 165 2.16 4.10 -6.53
C ASN A 165 1.86 2.91 -5.61
N SER A 166 0.63 2.40 -5.67
CA SER A 166 0.16 1.25 -4.89
C SER A 166 0.94 -0.04 -5.18
N GLN A 167 1.29 -0.30 -6.42
CA GLN A 167 2.05 -1.48 -6.81
C GLN A 167 3.45 -1.52 -6.17
N GLU A 168 4.08 -0.36 -5.99
CA GLU A 168 5.36 -0.25 -5.29
C GLU A 168 5.21 -0.37 -3.76
N LEU A 169 4.07 0.07 -3.20
CA LEU A 169 3.80 -0.03 -1.75
C LEU A 169 3.47 -1.46 -1.33
N PHE A 170 2.67 -2.17 -2.14
CA PHE A 170 2.08 -3.47 -1.79
C PHE A 170 3.08 -4.50 -1.25
N PRO A 171 4.26 -4.75 -1.86
CA PRO A 171 5.24 -5.69 -1.34
C PRO A 171 5.71 -5.37 0.08
N TRP A 172 5.85 -4.08 0.41
CA TRP A 172 6.33 -3.63 1.72
C TRP A 172 5.34 -3.88 2.85
N VAL A 173 4.04 -3.91 2.53
CA VAL A 173 2.98 -4.12 3.53
C VAL A 173 2.55 -5.58 3.65
N VAL A 174 2.85 -6.41 2.64
CA VAL A 174 2.42 -7.82 2.59
C VAL A 174 3.47 -8.78 3.09
N ASP A 175 4.76 -8.55 2.82
CA ASP A 175 5.82 -9.48 3.17
C ASP A 175 6.23 -9.36 4.66
N PRO A 176 5.72 -10.25 5.54
CA PRO A 176 6.08 -10.22 6.95
C PRO A 176 7.45 -10.88 7.23
N GLN A 177 8.12 -11.40 6.19
CA GLN A 177 9.38 -12.16 6.33
C GLN A 177 10.61 -11.26 6.19
N SER A 178 10.43 -10.01 5.76
CA SER A 178 11.49 -9.03 5.77
C SER A 178 11.92 -8.74 7.20
N GLU A 179 13.20 -8.94 7.52
CA GLU A 179 13.79 -8.53 8.80
C GLU A 179 13.95 -7.00 8.89
N ASP A 180 13.68 -6.29 7.79
CA ASP A 180 13.79 -4.84 7.73
C ASP A 180 12.67 -4.17 8.53
N LEU A 181 13.03 -3.14 9.28
CA LEU A 181 12.08 -2.30 9.99
C LEU A 181 11.62 -1.18 9.06
N ILE A 182 10.31 -1.07 8.87
CA ILE A 182 9.71 -0.12 7.93
C ILE A 182 8.85 0.86 8.68
N SER A 183 8.99 2.13 8.35
CA SER A 183 8.25 3.24 8.92
C SER A 183 7.73 4.14 7.82
N ILE A 184 6.52 4.65 7.98
CA ILE A 184 5.96 5.66 7.06
C ILE A 184 6.44 7.03 7.51
N ASN A 185 6.94 7.83 6.56
CA ASN A 185 7.24 9.23 6.83
C ASN A 185 5.96 10.06 6.65
N TYR A 186 5.52 10.68 7.72
CA TYR A 186 4.34 11.55 7.72
C TYR A 186 4.70 13.01 7.38
N PRO A 187 3.74 13.82 6.89
CA PRO A 187 2.32 13.50 6.72
C PRO A 187 2.05 12.63 5.49
N VAL A 188 0.93 11.88 5.54
CA VAL A 188 0.38 11.14 4.40
C VAL A 188 -0.99 11.68 4.07
N ASP A 189 -1.21 12.00 2.81
CA ASP A 189 -2.50 12.43 2.30
C ASP A 189 -3.28 11.24 1.73
N LEU A 190 -4.56 11.18 2.04
CA LEU A 190 -5.51 10.22 1.49
C LEU A 190 -6.46 10.95 0.55
N ILE A 191 -6.75 10.35 -0.60
CA ILE A 191 -7.77 10.78 -1.55
C ILE A 191 -9.06 10.05 -1.19
N VAL A 192 -10.15 10.79 -0.98
CA VAL A 192 -11.45 10.26 -0.61
C VAL A 192 -12.46 10.63 -1.68
N GLY A 193 -13.06 9.62 -2.31
CA GLY A 193 -13.95 9.84 -3.44
C GLY A 193 -13.30 10.62 -4.57
N ALA A 194 -14.07 11.49 -5.24
CA ALA A 194 -13.61 12.15 -6.46
C ALA A 194 -12.56 13.27 -6.25
N SER A 195 -12.44 13.88 -5.05
CA SER A 195 -11.60 15.08 -4.89
C SER A 195 -11.29 15.52 -3.46
N SER A 196 -11.73 14.83 -2.43
CA SER A 196 -11.43 15.23 -1.05
C SER A 196 -10.06 14.67 -0.65
N VAL A 197 -9.25 15.51 0.02
CA VAL A 197 -7.95 15.11 0.54
C VAL A 197 -7.96 15.23 2.06
N LEU A 198 -7.55 14.15 2.75
CA LEU A 198 -7.41 14.11 4.20
C LEU A 198 -5.95 13.84 4.56
N THR A 199 -5.36 14.72 5.36
CA THR A 199 -3.97 14.56 5.81
C THR A 199 -3.94 13.80 7.14
N THR A 200 -3.10 12.76 7.20
CA THR A 200 -2.83 11.97 8.39
C THR A 200 -1.39 12.20 8.87
N ASN A 201 -1.17 12.19 10.18
CA ASN A 201 0.11 12.57 10.76
C ASN A 201 0.77 11.46 11.60
N ASN A 202 0.12 10.31 11.74
CA ASN A 202 0.67 9.14 12.42
C ASN A 202 -0.10 7.86 12.05
N ASN A 203 0.45 6.70 12.41
CA ASN A 203 -0.09 5.38 12.09
C ASN A 203 -1.52 5.17 12.59
N ASN A 204 -1.85 5.62 13.80
CA ASN A 204 -3.19 5.44 14.35
C ASN A 204 -4.21 6.27 13.57
N GLN A 205 -3.90 7.53 13.28
CA GLN A 205 -4.77 8.40 12.49
C GLN A 205 -4.96 7.83 11.07
N LEU A 206 -3.89 7.31 10.45
CA LEU A 206 -3.97 6.68 9.13
C LEU A 206 -4.90 5.47 9.15
N ALA A 207 -4.69 4.53 10.09
CA ALA A 207 -5.51 3.33 10.20
C ALA A 207 -6.99 3.65 10.48
N ASP A 208 -7.26 4.56 11.44
CA ASP A 208 -8.62 4.95 11.82
C ASP A 208 -9.34 5.66 10.67
N THR A 209 -8.61 6.50 9.90
CA THR A 209 -9.18 7.21 8.75
C THR A 209 -9.55 6.23 7.63
N ILE A 210 -8.67 5.29 7.28
CA ILE A 210 -8.97 4.25 6.28
C ILE A 210 -10.19 3.43 6.70
N ASP A 211 -10.27 3.05 7.98
CA ASP A 211 -11.39 2.25 8.50
C ASP A 211 -12.72 3.00 8.49
N ALA A 212 -12.69 4.26 8.90
CA ALA A 212 -13.89 5.10 8.91
C ALA A 212 -14.46 5.34 7.50
N LEU A 213 -13.59 5.37 6.50
CA LEU A 213 -13.94 5.64 5.10
C LEU A 213 -14.25 4.37 4.29
N ALA A 214 -13.87 3.19 4.78
CA ALA A 214 -14.05 1.92 4.07
C ALA A 214 -15.50 1.62 3.63
N ASN A 215 -16.48 2.29 4.24
CA ASN A 215 -17.91 2.10 3.96
C ASN A 215 -18.59 3.41 3.50
N SER A 216 -17.83 4.40 3.08
CA SER A 216 -18.35 5.75 2.78
C SER A 216 -18.24 6.16 1.30
N CYS A 217 -18.20 5.20 0.41
CA CYS A 217 -18.20 5.41 -1.05
C CYS A 217 -19.59 5.79 -1.61
N ASP A 218 -20.33 6.63 -0.95
CA ASP A 218 -21.64 7.14 -1.44
C ASP A 218 -21.49 8.40 -2.29
#